data_4f471e7e657fec48a40f8fe08a27ee3a
#
_entry.id   4f471e7e657fec48a40f8fe08a27ee3a
#
_cell.length_a   1.000
_cell.length_b   1.000
_cell.length_c   1.000
_cell.angle_alpha   90.00
_cell.angle_beta   90.00
_cell.angle_gamma   90.00
#
_symmetry.space_group_name_H-M   'P 1'
#
loop_
_entity.id
_entity.type
_entity.pdbx_description
1 polymer ?
#
loop_
_entity_poly.entity_id
_entity_poly.type
_entity_poly.pdbx_seq_one_letter_code
_entity_poly.pdbx_strand_id
1 'polypeptide(L)'
;MSKIGPDHLARSAIVYVRQSTAYQVAQNLESLRRQYALAARARELGWSEVEVIDDDLGRSGAGGRRPGFEKLLAAICEGRVGAVLSLEASRLARNGRDWHTLLEFCGLVRALIIDEEGVYDVTSPNDRLLLGMKGTMSEMELSVFRQRSMEAIKQKARRGELFTTVAVGYVRADGDRIEKDADRRVQEAIALVFHKFAELQTVRQVLVWCRDRAVQFSILSPRCNSV
;
A
#
# COMPACT_ATOMS: atom_id res chain seq x y z
N MET A 1 22.13 -17.18 24.98
CA MET A 1 21.27 -16.40 25.90
C MET A 1 20.06 -15.93 25.14
N SER A 2 18.85 -16.04 25.71
CA SER A 2 17.64 -15.50 25.12
C SER A 2 17.73 -13.97 25.06
N LYS A 3 17.39 -13.35 23.92
CA LYS A 3 17.31 -11.89 23.79
C LYS A 3 16.08 -11.31 24.53
N ILE A 4 15.10 -12.16 24.79
CA ILE A 4 13.90 -11.80 25.54
C ILE A 4 14.23 -11.82 27.03
N GLY A 5 14.16 -10.68 27.69
CA GLY A 5 14.40 -10.50 29.11
C GLY A 5 13.12 -10.09 29.86
N PRO A 6 13.16 -10.08 31.21
CA PRO A 6 12.01 -9.71 32.05
C PRO A 6 11.43 -8.32 31.70
N ASP A 7 12.29 -7.35 31.39
CA ASP A 7 11.87 -6.00 31.06
C ASP A 7 11.05 -5.93 29.75
N HIS A 8 11.27 -6.87 28.81
CA HIS A 8 10.45 -7.00 27.62
C HIS A 8 9.09 -7.61 27.95
N LEU A 9 9.08 -8.66 28.76
CA LEU A 9 7.86 -9.39 29.14
C LEU A 9 6.95 -8.60 30.10
N ALA A 10 7.50 -7.63 30.84
CA ALA A 10 6.73 -6.71 31.69
C ALA A 10 5.90 -5.69 30.89
N ARG A 11 6.15 -5.56 29.59
CA ARG A 11 5.44 -4.69 28.65
C ARG A 11 4.64 -5.52 27.65
N SER A 12 3.77 -4.88 26.88
CA SER A 12 2.94 -5.58 25.89
C SER A 12 3.75 -6.02 24.66
N ALA A 13 3.29 -7.09 23.99
CA ALA A 13 3.70 -7.42 22.63
C ALA A 13 2.65 -6.90 21.63
N ILE A 14 3.10 -6.28 20.56
CA ILE A 14 2.20 -5.83 19.48
C ILE A 14 2.43 -6.67 18.23
N VAL A 15 1.37 -7.31 17.75
CA VAL A 15 1.35 -7.99 16.45
C VAL A 15 0.81 -7.01 15.41
N TYR A 16 1.66 -6.63 14.45
CA TYR A 16 1.26 -5.74 13.37
C TYR A 16 0.90 -6.51 12.11
N VAL A 17 -0.38 -6.45 11.75
CA VAL A 17 -0.95 -7.18 10.61
C VAL A 17 -1.16 -6.23 9.43
N ARG A 18 -0.66 -6.59 8.26
CA ARG A 18 -0.77 -5.76 7.06
C ARG A 18 -0.97 -6.58 5.78
N GLN A 19 -1.91 -6.13 4.94
CA GLN A 19 -2.05 -6.57 3.55
C GLN A 19 -2.31 -5.37 2.65
N SER A 20 -1.66 -5.34 1.47
CA SER A 20 -1.55 -4.14 0.65
C SER A 20 -2.82 -3.78 -0.13
N THR A 21 -3.73 -4.74 -0.36
CA THR A 21 -4.96 -4.51 -1.15
C THR A 21 -6.14 -5.28 -0.58
N ALA A 22 -7.36 -4.75 -0.77
CA ALA A 22 -8.59 -5.44 -0.41
C ALA A 22 -8.72 -6.81 -1.11
N TYR A 23 -8.20 -6.93 -2.34
CA TYR A 23 -8.13 -8.19 -3.06
C TYR A 23 -7.24 -9.22 -2.36
N GLN A 24 -6.07 -8.83 -1.87
CA GLN A 24 -5.19 -9.73 -1.10
C GLN A 24 -5.85 -10.16 0.21
N VAL A 25 -6.58 -9.27 0.89
CA VAL A 25 -7.34 -9.62 2.10
C VAL A 25 -8.37 -10.69 1.81
N ALA A 26 -9.07 -10.61 0.67
CA ALA A 26 -10.10 -11.57 0.28
C ALA A 26 -9.53 -12.91 -0.22
N GLN A 27 -8.39 -12.89 -0.92
CA GLN A 27 -7.83 -14.06 -1.59
C GLN A 27 -6.73 -14.76 -0.80
N ASN A 28 -6.02 -14.06 0.09
CA ASN A 28 -4.87 -14.60 0.82
C ASN A 28 -5.19 -14.83 2.31
N LEU A 29 -6.24 -15.59 2.58
CA LEU A 29 -6.68 -15.92 3.94
C LEU A 29 -5.62 -16.69 4.74
N GLU A 30 -4.79 -17.50 4.09
CA GLU A 30 -3.72 -18.25 4.75
C GLU A 30 -2.64 -17.31 5.31
N SER A 31 -2.21 -16.32 4.55
CA SER A 31 -1.28 -15.31 5.05
C SER A 31 -1.87 -14.51 6.21
N LEU A 32 -3.17 -14.22 6.16
CA LEU A 32 -3.86 -13.52 7.24
C LEU A 32 -3.90 -14.37 8.52
N ARG A 33 -4.25 -15.66 8.40
CA ARG A 33 -4.24 -16.62 9.52
C ARG A 33 -2.86 -16.73 10.16
N ARG A 34 -1.80 -16.83 9.35
CA ARG A 34 -0.42 -16.85 9.84
C ARG A 34 -0.05 -15.59 10.61
N GLN A 35 -0.48 -14.41 10.15
CA GLN A 35 -0.24 -13.16 10.84
C GLN A 35 -0.96 -13.11 12.20
N TYR A 36 -2.21 -13.54 12.28
CA TYR A 36 -2.92 -13.61 13.56
C TYR A 36 -2.37 -14.71 14.50
N ALA A 37 -1.81 -15.80 13.96
CA ALA A 37 -1.15 -16.83 14.75
C ALA A 37 0.09 -16.32 15.52
N LEU A 38 0.69 -15.19 15.08
CA LEU A 38 1.77 -14.55 15.81
C LEU A 38 1.36 -14.10 17.22
N ALA A 39 0.06 -13.84 17.46
CA ALA A 39 -0.42 -13.54 18.81
C ALA A 39 -0.31 -14.74 19.76
N ALA A 40 -0.56 -15.97 19.26
CA ALA A 40 -0.32 -17.19 20.04
C ALA A 40 1.18 -17.37 20.29
N ARG A 41 2.02 -17.17 19.27
CA ARG A 41 3.47 -17.24 19.40
C ARG A 41 4.03 -16.24 20.41
N ALA A 42 3.49 -15.01 20.47
CA ALA A 42 3.89 -14.03 21.48
C ALA A 42 3.61 -14.55 22.90
N ARG A 43 2.46 -15.18 23.12
CA ARG A 43 2.12 -15.79 24.43
C ARG A 43 3.04 -16.97 24.76
N GLU A 44 3.36 -17.81 23.78
CA GLU A 44 4.33 -18.92 23.94
C GLU A 44 5.73 -18.42 24.32
N LEU A 45 6.13 -17.24 23.80
CA LEU A 45 7.38 -16.58 24.16
C LEU A 45 7.37 -15.90 25.54
N GLY A 46 6.21 -15.87 26.21
CA GLY A 46 6.06 -15.43 27.60
C GLY A 46 5.32 -14.10 27.80
N TRP A 47 4.82 -13.45 26.75
CA TRP A 47 4.03 -12.23 26.91
C TRP A 47 2.63 -12.52 27.42
N SER A 48 2.25 -11.88 28.53
CA SER A 48 0.89 -11.94 29.08
C SER A 48 -0.08 -11.02 28.34
N GLU A 49 0.40 -9.86 27.87
CA GLU A 49 -0.37 -8.86 27.17
C GLU A 49 0.04 -8.79 25.70
N VAL A 50 -0.91 -9.09 24.79
CA VAL A 50 -0.68 -9.11 23.35
C VAL A 50 -1.79 -8.32 22.65
N GLU A 51 -1.41 -7.25 21.99
CA GLU A 51 -2.29 -6.41 21.19
C GLU A 51 -2.10 -6.74 19.69
N VAL A 52 -3.19 -6.75 18.92
CA VAL A 52 -3.14 -6.90 17.46
C VAL A 52 -3.57 -5.58 16.80
N ILE A 53 -2.71 -5.04 15.96
CA ILE A 53 -3.01 -3.85 15.16
C ILE A 53 -3.20 -4.28 13.70
N ASP A 54 -4.42 -4.16 13.18
CA ASP A 54 -4.82 -4.55 11.83
C ASP A 54 -5.54 -3.42 11.06
N ASP A 55 -5.50 -2.19 11.59
CA ASP A 55 -6.13 -0.99 11.01
C ASP A 55 -5.64 -0.66 9.59
N ASP A 56 -4.51 -1.21 9.17
CA ASP A 56 -3.92 -0.98 7.84
C ASP A 56 -4.24 -2.09 6.82
N LEU A 57 -5.14 -3.04 7.16
CA LEU A 57 -5.58 -4.08 6.24
C LEU A 57 -6.30 -3.50 5.01
N GLY A 58 -5.92 -4.00 3.83
CA GLY A 58 -6.55 -3.60 2.57
C GLY A 58 -6.23 -2.18 2.11
N ARG A 59 -5.38 -1.45 2.82
CA ARG A 59 -4.99 -0.08 2.47
C ARG A 59 -3.82 -0.09 1.48
N SER A 60 -4.09 0.40 0.26
CA SER A 60 -3.10 0.50 -0.81
C SER A 60 -1.88 1.35 -0.44
N GLY A 61 -0.70 0.94 -0.94
CA GLY A 61 0.61 1.54 -0.64
C GLY A 61 0.86 2.97 -1.12
N ALA A 62 0.01 3.52 -1.98
CA ALA A 62 0.24 4.82 -2.61
C ALA A 62 -0.38 5.96 -1.79
N GLY A 63 0.40 6.56 -0.88
CA GLY A 63 0.12 7.89 -0.31
C GLY A 63 -0.98 8.01 0.76
N GLY A 64 -1.61 6.92 1.20
CA GLY A 64 -2.66 6.95 2.21
C GLY A 64 -2.12 7.00 3.66
N ARG A 65 -2.90 7.64 4.58
CA ARG A 65 -2.62 7.59 6.03
C ARG A 65 -2.60 6.15 6.51
N ARG A 66 -1.74 5.87 7.48
CA ARG A 66 -1.54 4.56 8.10
C ARG A 66 -1.87 4.62 9.60
N PRO A 67 -3.16 4.63 9.96
CA PRO A 67 -3.54 4.75 11.36
C PRO A 67 -2.97 3.60 12.21
N GLY A 68 -2.87 2.39 11.67
CA GLY A 68 -2.26 1.27 12.37
C GLY A 68 -0.77 1.47 12.64
N PHE A 69 -0.01 1.97 11.66
CA PHE A 69 1.41 2.27 11.86
C PHE A 69 1.63 3.46 12.79
N GLU A 70 0.81 4.51 12.67
CA GLU A 70 0.83 5.66 13.58
C GLU A 70 0.53 5.21 15.03
N LYS A 71 -0.46 4.33 15.21
CA LYS A 71 -0.81 3.72 16.52
C LYS A 71 0.35 2.90 17.08
N LEU A 72 1.00 2.08 16.24
CA LEU A 72 2.18 1.29 16.63
C LEU A 72 3.32 2.21 17.12
N LEU A 73 3.66 3.25 16.34
CA LEU A 73 4.72 4.18 16.74
C LEU A 73 4.38 4.92 18.03
N ALA A 74 3.13 5.35 18.20
CA ALA A 74 2.69 6.00 19.45
C ALA A 74 2.86 5.08 20.66
N ALA A 75 2.42 3.81 20.55
CA ALA A 75 2.56 2.84 21.63
C ALA A 75 4.03 2.55 21.99
N ILE A 76 4.93 2.52 20.98
CA ILE A 76 6.37 2.38 21.20
C ILE A 76 6.92 3.61 21.93
N CYS A 77 6.59 4.82 21.47
CA CYS A 77 7.06 6.08 22.10
C CYS A 77 6.60 6.22 23.56
N GLU A 78 5.42 5.69 23.89
CA GLU A 78 4.91 5.65 25.27
C GLU A 78 5.66 4.63 26.17
N GLY A 79 6.58 3.85 25.61
CA GLY A 79 7.37 2.85 26.32
C GLY A 79 6.56 1.61 26.74
N ARG A 80 5.32 1.43 26.28
CA ARG A 80 4.42 0.32 26.62
C ARG A 80 4.79 -1.00 25.94
N VAL A 81 5.61 -0.93 24.87
CA VAL A 81 5.88 -2.05 23.97
C VAL A 81 7.21 -2.73 24.33
N GLY A 82 7.16 -4.04 24.59
CA GLY A 82 8.32 -4.89 24.79
C GLY A 82 8.80 -5.56 23.51
N ALA A 83 7.86 -5.88 22.61
CA ALA A 83 8.19 -6.43 21.29
C ALA A 83 7.14 -6.06 20.24
N VAL A 84 7.60 -5.93 18.99
CA VAL A 84 6.78 -5.82 17.79
C VAL A 84 6.95 -7.09 16.97
N LEU A 85 5.83 -7.77 16.69
CA LEU A 85 5.80 -9.00 15.92
C LEU A 85 5.20 -8.75 14.53
N SER A 86 5.80 -9.33 13.51
CA SER A 86 5.26 -9.39 12.16
C SER A 86 5.67 -10.70 11.49
N LEU A 87 4.99 -11.08 10.40
CA LEU A 87 5.35 -12.27 9.64
C LEU A 87 6.79 -12.16 9.10
N GLU A 88 7.14 -10.97 8.63
CA GLU A 88 8.44 -10.60 8.12
C GLU A 88 8.76 -9.17 8.55
N ALA A 89 9.90 -8.94 9.17
CA ALA A 89 10.27 -7.64 9.74
C ALA A 89 10.25 -6.51 8.68
N SER A 90 10.70 -6.79 7.46
CA SER A 90 10.71 -5.84 6.34
C SER A 90 9.31 -5.32 5.96
N ARG A 91 8.25 -6.04 6.32
CA ARG A 91 6.85 -5.65 6.05
C ARG A 91 6.26 -4.69 7.07
N LEU A 92 6.93 -4.43 8.17
CA LEU A 92 6.50 -3.44 9.17
C LEU A 92 6.43 -2.03 8.58
N ALA A 93 7.34 -1.70 7.66
CA ALA A 93 7.38 -0.41 7.00
C ALA A 93 7.04 -0.50 5.50
N ARG A 94 6.76 0.64 4.86
CA ARG A 94 6.51 0.73 3.40
C ARG A 94 7.68 1.30 2.63
N ASN A 95 8.55 2.02 3.31
CA ASN A 95 9.69 2.73 2.75
C ASN A 95 10.79 2.84 3.80
N GLY A 96 11.99 3.19 3.37
CA GLY A 96 13.15 3.28 4.25
C GLY A 96 12.98 4.32 5.36
N ARG A 97 12.27 5.43 5.13
CA ARG A 97 12.02 6.42 6.17
C ARG A 97 11.23 5.81 7.33
N ASP A 98 10.08 5.20 7.04
CA ASP A 98 9.23 4.55 8.05
C ASP A 98 10.02 3.45 8.77
N TRP A 99 10.84 2.69 8.01
CA TRP A 99 11.69 1.64 8.54
C TRP A 99 12.72 2.17 9.54
N HIS A 100 13.46 3.19 9.16
CA HIS A 100 14.46 3.81 10.04
C HIS A 100 13.80 4.42 11.28
N THR A 101 12.68 5.12 11.11
CA THR A 101 11.93 5.68 12.24
C THR A 101 11.50 4.60 13.23
N LEU A 102 10.98 3.47 12.73
CA LEU A 102 10.60 2.34 13.58
C LEU A 102 11.80 1.77 14.34
N LEU A 103 12.93 1.54 13.65
CA LEU A 103 14.15 1.03 14.28
C LEU A 103 14.68 1.98 15.35
N GLU A 104 14.69 3.29 15.09
CA GLU A 104 15.15 4.29 16.07
C GLU A 104 14.27 4.29 17.31
N PHE A 105 12.96 4.28 17.16
CA PHE A 105 12.04 4.26 18.31
C PHE A 105 12.14 2.95 19.10
N CYS A 106 12.21 1.79 18.42
CA CYS A 106 12.46 0.53 19.08
C CYS A 106 13.80 0.53 19.85
N GLY A 107 14.84 1.12 19.27
CA GLY A 107 16.14 1.24 19.91
C GLY A 107 16.11 2.12 21.17
N LEU A 108 15.39 3.25 21.14
CA LEU A 108 15.25 4.17 22.27
C LEU A 108 14.56 3.52 23.47
N VAL A 109 13.47 2.77 23.23
CA VAL A 109 12.70 2.12 24.31
C VAL A 109 13.13 0.68 24.57
N ARG A 110 14.15 0.19 23.84
CA ARG A 110 14.61 -1.21 23.89
C ARG A 110 13.48 -2.20 23.64
N ALA A 111 12.67 -1.96 22.62
CA ALA A 111 11.68 -2.91 22.15
C ALA A 111 12.32 -3.87 21.13
N LEU A 112 11.97 -5.16 21.22
CA LEU A 112 12.43 -6.17 20.28
C LEU A 112 11.60 -6.13 19.00
N ILE A 113 12.23 -6.55 17.88
CA ILE A 113 11.51 -6.90 16.66
C ILE A 113 11.58 -8.41 16.49
N ILE A 114 10.42 -9.03 16.21
CA ILE A 114 10.31 -10.49 16.08
C ILE A 114 9.62 -10.80 14.76
N ASP A 115 10.21 -11.68 13.97
CA ASP A 115 9.58 -12.26 12.79
C ASP A 115 9.67 -13.80 12.81
N GLU A 116 9.29 -14.46 11.71
CA GLU A 116 9.37 -15.91 11.62
C GLU A 116 10.80 -16.44 11.69
N GLU A 117 11.79 -15.64 11.27
CA GLU A 117 13.20 -16.05 11.23
C GLU A 117 13.92 -15.84 12.55
N GLY A 118 13.46 -14.88 13.40
CA GLY A 118 14.15 -14.64 14.65
C GLY A 118 13.66 -13.50 15.52
N VAL A 119 14.44 -13.29 16.58
CA VAL A 119 14.29 -12.19 17.55
C VAL A 119 15.46 -11.24 17.35
N TYR A 120 15.17 -9.98 17.15
CA TYR A 120 16.17 -8.92 16.87
C TYR A 120 16.11 -7.86 17.96
N ASP A 121 17.27 -7.60 18.56
CA ASP A 121 17.50 -6.47 19.45
C ASP A 121 18.12 -5.32 18.63
N VAL A 122 17.38 -4.25 18.43
CA VAL A 122 17.81 -3.09 17.61
C VAL A 122 19.03 -2.38 18.23
N THR A 123 19.30 -2.58 19.53
CA THR A 123 20.48 -2.02 20.21
C THR A 123 21.75 -2.84 19.93
N SER A 124 21.61 -4.11 19.51
CA SER A 124 22.72 -4.95 19.08
C SER A 124 23.21 -4.55 17.69
N PRO A 125 24.51 -4.25 17.50
CA PRO A 125 25.04 -3.88 16.19
C PRO A 125 24.78 -4.92 15.09
N ASN A 126 24.90 -6.22 15.41
CA ASN A 126 24.68 -7.30 14.45
C ASN A 126 23.21 -7.39 14.03
N ASP A 127 22.28 -7.32 14.99
CA ASP A 127 20.85 -7.37 14.70
C ASP A 127 20.40 -6.12 13.93
N ARG A 128 20.93 -4.95 14.28
CA ARG A 128 20.68 -3.70 13.57
C ARG A 128 21.16 -3.78 12.12
N LEU A 129 22.32 -4.39 11.88
CA LEU A 129 22.82 -4.65 10.52
C LEU A 129 21.86 -5.58 9.74
N LEU A 130 21.46 -6.71 10.35
CA LEU A 130 20.52 -7.65 9.73
C LEU A 130 19.20 -6.98 9.39
N LEU A 131 18.62 -6.22 10.31
CA LEU A 131 17.39 -5.47 10.07
C LEU A 131 17.57 -4.41 8.97
N GLY A 132 18.72 -3.73 8.94
CA GLY A 132 19.07 -2.80 7.86
C GLY A 132 19.09 -3.49 6.50
N MET A 133 19.71 -4.66 6.41
CA MET A 133 19.74 -5.47 5.19
C MET A 133 18.34 -5.93 4.77
N LYS A 134 17.52 -6.41 5.70
CA LYS A 134 16.12 -6.81 5.43
C LYS A 134 15.31 -5.64 4.85
N GLY A 135 15.44 -4.43 5.41
CA GLY A 135 14.78 -3.23 4.91
C GLY A 135 15.21 -2.85 3.50
N THR A 136 16.53 -2.85 3.23
CA THR A 136 17.08 -2.51 1.90
C THR A 136 16.75 -3.55 0.84
N MET A 137 16.76 -4.84 1.17
CA MET A 137 16.36 -5.91 0.24
C MET A 137 14.90 -5.76 -0.19
N SER A 138 14.00 -5.46 0.73
CA SER A 138 12.59 -5.23 0.41
C SER A 138 12.40 -4.04 -0.55
N GLU A 139 13.13 -2.95 -0.35
CA GLU A 139 13.10 -1.80 -1.27
C GLU A 139 13.68 -2.15 -2.64
N MET A 140 14.77 -2.91 -2.68
CA MET A 140 15.39 -3.37 -3.92
C MET A 140 14.44 -4.27 -4.71
N GLU A 141 13.78 -5.23 -4.07
CA GLU A 141 12.78 -6.11 -4.72
C GLU A 141 11.64 -5.30 -5.34
N LEU A 142 11.10 -4.33 -4.61
CA LEU A 142 10.07 -3.43 -5.13
C LEU A 142 10.57 -2.59 -6.31
N SER A 143 11.81 -2.13 -6.27
CA SER A 143 12.45 -1.37 -7.34
C SER A 143 12.63 -2.21 -8.59
N VAL A 144 13.16 -3.42 -8.46
CA VAL A 144 13.32 -4.39 -9.57
C VAL A 144 11.96 -4.76 -10.16
N PHE A 145 10.95 -4.99 -9.32
CA PHE A 145 9.59 -5.27 -9.80
C PHE A 145 9.01 -4.11 -10.61
N ARG A 146 9.16 -2.87 -10.13
CA ARG A 146 8.72 -1.67 -10.85
C ARG A 146 9.46 -1.52 -12.19
N GLN A 147 10.77 -1.72 -12.19
CA GLN A 147 11.57 -1.66 -13.42
C GLN A 147 11.08 -2.69 -14.45
N ARG A 148 10.94 -3.95 -14.06
CA ARG A 148 10.43 -5.02 -14.93
C ARG A 148 9.02 -4.72 -15.46
N SER A 149 8.14 -4.20 -14.60
CA SER A 149 6.78 -3.80 -15.00
C SER A 149 6.81 -2.67 -16.03
N MET A 150 7.66 -1.65 -15.82
CA MET A 150 7.82 -0.55 -16.77
C MET A 150 8.40 -1.01 -18.10
N GLU A 151 9.37 -1.92 -18.09
CA GLU A 151 9.93 -2.50 -19.31
C GLU A 151 8.89 -3.33 -20.07
N ALA A 152 8.09 -4.13 -19.37
CA ALA A 152 6.99 -4.88 -19.98
C ALA A 152 5.94 -3.94 -20.62
N ILE A 153 5.59 -2.85 -19.95
CA ILE A 153 4.69 -1.82 -20.48
C ILE A 153 5.29 -1.18 -21.73
N LYS A 154 6.58 -0.81 -21.71
CA LYS A 154 7.28 -0.24 -22.87
C LYS A 154 7.32 -1.22 -24.06
N GLN A 155 7.56 -2.49 -23.80
CA GLN A 155 7.56 -3.51 -24.86
C GLN A 155 6.16 -3.70 -25.46
N LYS A 156 5.10 -3.76 -24.63
CA LYS A 156 3.72 -3.78 -25.12
C LYS A 156 3.39 -2.54 -25.96
N ALA A 157 3.83 -1.36 -25.52
CA ALA A 157 3.63 -0.13 -26.28
C ALA A 157 4.33 -0.18 -27.66
N ARG A 158 5.59 -0.68 -27.71
CA ARG A 158 6.35 -0.85 -28.97
C ARG A 158 5.69 -1.81 -29.94
N ARG A 159 5.02 -2.85 -29.44
CA ARG A 159 4.28 -3.82 -30.26
C ARG A 159 2.86 -3.35 -30.60
N GLY A 160 2.43 -2.18 -30.10
CA GLY A 160 1.05 -1.71 -30.26
C GLY A 160 0.02 -2.46 -29.39
N GLU A 161 0.46 -3.26 -28.44
CA GLU A 161 -0.38 -4.09 -27.55
C GLU A 161 -0.70 -3.39 -26.22
N LEU A 162 -0.28 -2.14 -26.03
CA LEU A 162 -0.57 -1.40 -24.82
C LEU A 162 -1.94 -0.73 -24.93
N PHE A 163 -2.94 -1.39 -24.40
CA PHE A 163 -4.29 -0.87 -24.33
C PHE A 163 -4.49 -0.12 -23.01
N THR A 164 -4.48 1.21 -23.10
CA THR A 164 -4.87 2.09 -22.00
C THR A 164 -6.39 2.32 -22.03
N THR A 165 -6.93 2.90 -20.95
CA THR A 165 -8.32 3.39 -20.97
C THR A 165 -8.51 4.36 -22.12
N VAL A 166 -9.54 4.13 -22.90
CA VAL A 166 -9.89 5.00 -24.03
C VAL A 166 -10.42 6.33 -23.49
N ALA A 167 -10.02 7.43 -24.09
CA ALA A 167 -10.51 8.76 -23.70
C ALA A 167 -12.03 8.87 -23.90
N VAL A 168 -12.67 9.72 -23.11
CA VAL A 168 -14.12 10.00 -23.24
C VAL A 168 -14.41 10.44 -24.70
N GLY A 169 -15.42 9.86 -25.30
CA GLY A 169 -15.78 10.10 -26.71
C GLY A 169 -15.15 9.16 -27.71
N TYR A 170 -14.42 8.19 -27.22
CA TYR A 170 -13.87 7.10 -28.04
C TYR A 170 -14.24 5.75 -27.44
N VAL A 171 -14.43 4.77 -28.28
CA VAL A 171 -14.70 3.38 -27.94
C VAL A 171 -13.70 2.46 -28.60
N ARG A 172 -13.51 1.30 -28.03
CA ARG A 172 -12.71 0.24 -28.65
C ARG A 172 -13.62 -0.56 -29.58
N ALA A 173 -13.32 -0.57 -30.86
CA ALA A 173 -13.95 -1.40 -31.86
C ALA A 173 -13.22 -2.73 -32.05
N ASP A 174 -13.80 -3.65 -32.82
CA ASP A 174 -13.20 -4.93 -33.15
C ASP A 174 -11.81 -4.77 -33.79
N GLY A 175 -10.89 -5.64 -33.40
CA GLY A 175 -9.49 -5.56 -33.84
C GLY A 175 -8.67 -4.47 -33.14
N ASP A 176 -9.07 -4.08 -31.92
CA ASP A 176 -8.37 -3.13 -31.06
C ASP A 176 -8.20 -1.71 -31.61
N ARG A 177 -9.01 -1.35 -32.59
CA ARG A 177 -9.03 0.01 -33.12
C ARG A 177 -9.79 0.93 -32.19
N ILE A 178 -9.31 2.18 -32.06
CA ILE A 178 -9.99 3.24 -31.34
C ILE A 178 -10.82 4.03 -32.33
N GLU A 179 -12.12 4.04 -32.14
CA GLU A 179 -13.08 4.77 -33.00
C GLU A 179 -13.83 5.80 -32.13
N LYS A 180 -14.41 6.78 -32.77
CA LYS A 180 -15.26 7.76 -32.09
C LYS A 180 -16.51 7.05 -31.57
N ASP A 181 -16.94 7.41 -30.37
CA ASP A 181 -18.19 6.91 -29.82
C ASP A 181 -19.36 7.29 -30.77
N ALA A 182 -20.16 6.29 -31.14
CA ALA A 182 -21.31 6.48 -32.00
C ALA A 182 -22.46 7.26 -31.35
N ASP A 183 -22.47 7.39 -30.01
CA ASP A 183 -23.50 8.14 -29.30
C ASP A 183 -23.35 9.65 -29.58
N ARG A 184 -24.33 10.20 -30.31
CA ARG A 184 -24.36 11.64 -30.68
C ARG A 184 -24.34 12.54 -29.45
N ARG A 185 -24.95 12.14 -28.34
CA ARG A 185 -24.97 12.93 -27.09
C ARG A 185 -23.57 13.10 -26.53
N VAL A 186 -22.72 12.04 -26.60
CA VAL A 186 -21.33 12.09 -26.18
C VAL A 186 -20.53 13.00 -27.10
N GLN A 187 -20.72 12.91 -28.41
CA GLN A 187 -20.05 13.76 -29.40
C GLN A 187 -20.44 15.24 -29.23
N GLU A 188 -21.73 15.52 -29.05
CA GLU A 188 -22.25 16.88 -28.85
C GLU A 188 -21.73 17.48 -27.53
N ALA A 189 -21.69 16.68 -26.44
CA ALA A 189 -21.15 17.13 -25.19
C ALA A 189 -19.64 17.49 -25.29
N ILE A 190 -18.86 16.69 -25.99
CA ILE A 190 -17.43 16.98 -26.24
C ILE A 190 -17.29 18.26 -27.12
N ALA A 191 -18.04 18.37 -28.19
CA ALA A 191 -18.02 19.54 -29.02
C ALA A 191 -18.38 20.82 -28.25
N LEU A 192 -19.38 20.74 -27.35
CA LEU A 192 -19.77 21.83 -26.46
C LEU A 192 -18.61 22.25 -25.54
N VAL A 193 -17.87 21.29 -24.94
CA VAL A 193 -16.71 21.61 -24.10
C VAL A 193 -15.64 22.37 -24.89
N PHE A 194 -15.30 21.92 -26.08
CA PHE A 194 -14.29 22.61 -26.92
C PHE A 194 -14.77 23.99 -27.37
N HIS A 195 -16.05 24.14 -27.70
CA HIS A 195 -16.62 25.43 -28.04
C HIS A 195 -16.57 26.41 -26.85
N LYS A 196 -16.94 25.93 -25.65
CA LYS A 196 -16.85 26.74 -24.41
C LYS A 196 -15.41 27.03 -24.00
N PHE A 197 -14.48 26.14 -24.28
CA PHE A 197 -13.06 26.43 -24.09
C PHE A 197 -12.57 27.55 -24.98
N ALA A 198 -13.00 27.58 -26.24
CA ALA A 198 -12.67 28.68 -27.17
C ALA A 198 -13.21 30.03 -26.68
N GLU A 199 -14.40 30.06 -26.05
CA GLU A 199 -14.99 31.27 -25.48
C GLU A 199 -14.31 31.70 -24.16
N LEU A 200 -14.12 30.75 -23.23
CA LEU A 200 -13.70 31.01 -21.83
C LEU A 200 -12.19 30.96 -21.63
N GLN A 201 -11.44 30.43 -22.59
CA GLN A 201 -9.96 30.36 -22.63
C GLN A 201 -9.29 29.56 -21.49
N THR A 202 -10.03 29.08 -20.49
CA THR A 202 -9.46 28.31 -19.39
C THR A 202 -10.30 27.08 -19.05
N VAL A 203 -9.63 25.93 -18.79
CA VAL A 203 -10.28 24.67 -18.40
C VAL A 203 -11.09 24.84 -17.10
N ARG A 204 -10.58 25.64 -16.17
CA ARG A 204 -11.28 25.89 -14.88
C ARG A 204 -12.63 26.58 -15.09
N GLN A 205 -12.67 27.61 -15.95
CA GLN A 205 -13.94 28.32 -16.24
C GLN A 205 -14.93 27.42 -16.97
N VAL A 206 -14.45 26.56 -17.90
CA VAL A 206 -15.31 25.56 -18.55
C VAL A 206 -15.87 24.58 -17.54
N LEU A 207 -15.05 24.08 -16.61
CA LEU A 207 -15.51 23.16 -15.56
C LEU A 207 -16.59 23.81 -14.67
N VAL A 208 -16.38 25.05 -14.24
CA VAL A 208 -17.37 25.81 -13.44
C VAL A 208 -18.66 25.98 -14.25
N TRP A 209 -18.55 26.39 -15.51
CA TRP A 209 -19.70 26.57 -16.40
C TRP A 209 -20.50 25.27 -16.60
N CYS A 210 -19.80 24.12 -16.82
CA CYS A 210 -20.44 22.81 -16.95
C CYS A 210 -21.17 22.40 -15.65
N ARG A 211 -20.56 22.67 -14.50
CA ARG A 211 -21.16 22.37 -13.19
C ARG A 211 -22.40 23.20 -12.91
N ASP A 212 -22.34 24.51 -13.16
CA ASP A 212 -23.45 25.44 -12.92
C ASP A 212 -24.66 25.16 -13.81
N ARG A 213 -24.44 24.55 -14.96
CA ARG A 213 -25.50 24.15 -15.91
C ARG A 213 -25.85 22.67 -15.88
N ALA A 214 -25.33 21.94 -14.88
CA ALA A 214 -25.57 20.51 -14.69
C ALA A 214 -25.31 19.68 -15.97
N VAL A 215 -24.31 20.05 -16.77
CA VAL A 215 -23.90 19.28 -17.96
C VAL A 215 -23.33 17.96 -17.47
N GLN A 216 -24.06 16.88 -17.69
CA GLN A 216 -23.62 15.52 -17.31
C GLN A 216 -22.95 14.86 -18.51
N PHE A 217 -21.75 14.34 -18.28
CA PHE A 217 -21.06 13.46 -19.22
C PHE A 217 -21.35 12.02 -18.81
N SER A 218 -21.93 11.23 -19.72
CA SER A 218 -22.02 9.78 -19.51
C SER A 218 -20.63 9.18 -19.58
N ILE A 219 -20.00 8.99 -18.43
CA ILE A 219 -18.78 8.19 -18.34
C ILE A 219 -19.23 6.74 -18.36
N LEU A 220 -19.05 6.05 -19.48
CA LEU A 220 -19.13 4.59 -19.49
C LEU A 220 -18.01 4.10 -18.57
N SER A 221 -18.38 3.67 -17.38
CA SER A 221 -17.50 2.91 -16.50
C SER A 221 -16.91 1.77 -17.34
N PRO A 222 -15.59 1.54 -17.35
CA PRO A 222 -15.04 0.39 -18.04
C PRO A 222 -15.71 -0.84 -17.44
N ARG A 223 -16.54 -1.54 -18.22
CA ARG A 223 -17.07 -2.83 -17.84
C ARG A 223 -15.84 -3.70 -17.61
N CYS A 224 -15.63 -4.10 -16.38
CA CYS A 224 -14.73 -5.17 -16.03
C CYS A 224 -15.30 -6.43 -16.68
N ASN A 225 -14.83 -6.77 -17.89
CA ASN A 225 -15.06 -8.08 -18.46
C ASN A 225 -14.20 -9.04 -17.64
N SER A 226 -14.83 -9.63 -16.63
CA SER A 226 -14.40 -10.88 -16.05
C SER A 226 -14.54 -11.97 -17.10
N VAL A 227 -13.42 -12.50 -17.57
CA VAL A 227 -13.28 -13.87 -18.08
C VAL A 227 -12.26 -14.55 -17.19
#